data_05c51d906cf34ee3e74dca85cd96a7d6
#
_entry.id   05c51d906cf34ee3e74dca85cd96a7d6
#
_cell.length_a   1.000
_cell.length_b   1.000
_cell.length_c   1.000
_cell.angle_alpha   90.00
_cell.angle_beta   90.00
_cell.angle_gamma   90.00
#
_symmetry.space_group_name_H-M   'P 1'
#
loop_
_entity.id
_entity.type
_entity.pdbx_description
1 polymer ?
#
loop_
_entity_poly.entity_id
_entity_poly.type
_entity_poly.pdbx_seq_one_letter_code
_entity_poly.pdbx_strand_id
1 'polypeptide(L)'
;VVVMSANLPGCKRDELLKAWSGTSAMPQQQESYPRLSWAVPGSIQASSFAPTRRQRVVLHSISSEAAAIAQQASAWARAGVRVLVVVNKVARAQALYGELEGVSSTLFHARFPMKQRLEIEQRVLGLFGPQGRAKGGHVLVATQVAEQSLDIDFDVLITDPAPVDLVLQREGRIHRHDRSRPSGFEQP
;
A
#
# COMPACT_ATOMS: atom_id res chain seq x y z
N VAL A 1 17.99 18.79 5.83
CA VAL A 1 16.75 18.26 5.20
C VAL A 1 16.82 16.75 5.22
N VAL A 2 15.74 16.08 5.55
CA VAL A 2 15.60 14.61 5.47
C VAL A 2 14.50 14.31 4.47
N VAL A 3 14.82 13.46 3.48
CA VAL A 3 13.85 12.94 2.51
C VAL A 3 13.76 11.43 2.71
N MET A 4 12.56 10.95 3.02
CA MET A 4 12.28 9.52 3.19
C MET A 4 11.32 9.07 2.10
N SER A 5 11.69 8.06 1.34
CA SER A 5 10.85 7.49 0.28
C SER A 5 11.12 6.02 0.11
N ALA A 6 10.07 5.23 -0.09
CA ALA A 6 10.20 3.84 -0.47
C ALA A 6 10.63 3.67 -1.94
N ASN A 7 10.31 4.65 -2.80
CA ASN A 7 10.40 4.51 -4.27
C ASN A 7 11.01 5.75 -4.93
N LEU A 8 12.08 6.31 -4.36
CA LEU A 8 12.75 7.46 -4.98
C LEU A 8 13.61 6.99 -6.15
N PRO A 9 13.29 7.37 -7.41
CA PRO A 9 14.10 7.02 -8.57
C PRO A 9 15.55 7.50 -8.41
N GLY A 10 16.54 6.70 -8.85
CA GLY A 10 17.95 7.00 -8.73
C GLY A 10 18.32 8.38 -9.29
N CYS A 11 17.79 8.74 -10.47
CA CYS A 11 18.02 10.05 -11.09
C CYS A 11 17.56 11.22 -10.18
N LYS A 12 16.39 11.08 -9.55
CA LYS A 12 15.86 12.12 -8.64
C LYS A 12 16.64 12.22 -7.34
N ARG A 13 17.06 11.08 -6.78
CA ARG A 13 17.97 11.03 -5.64
C ARG A 13 19.27 11.77 -5.96
N ASP A 14 19.85 11.48 -7.12
CA ASP A 14 21.12 12.05 -7.53
C ASP A 14 21.02 13.56 -7.81
N GLU A 15 19.92 14.03 -8.39
CA GLU A 15 19.61 15.45 -8.53
C GLU A 15 19.57 16.16 -7.16
N LEU A 16 18.87 15.58 -6.19
CA LEU A 16 18.76 16.15 -4.84
C LEU A 16 20.10 16.20 -4.13
N LEU A 17 20.89 15.12 -4.21
CA LEU A 17 22.20 15.05 -3.59
C LEU A 17 23.17 16.06 -4.21
N LYS A 18 23.18 16.18 -5.54
CA LYS A 18 24.00 17.17 -6.27
C LYS A 18 23.61 18.60 -5.91
N ALA A 19 22.30 18.90 -5.89
CA ALA A 19 21.80 20.22 -5.54
C ALA A 19 22.20 20.64 -4.12
N TRP A 20 22.24 19.68 -3.18
CA TRP A 20 22.59 19.93 -1.79
C TRP A 20 24.09 20.01 -1.55
N SER A 21 24.87 19.13 -2.16
CA SER A 21 26.33 19.06 -1.95
C SER A 21 27.13 20.06 -2.77
N GLY A 22 26.58 20.54 -3.89
CA GLY A 22 27.30 21.34 -4.88
C GLY A 22 28.32 20.57 -5.69
N THR A 23 28.40 19.22 -5.55
CA THR A 23 29.34 18.37 -6.30
C THR A 23 28.61 17.42 -7.22
N SER A 24 29.22 17.11 -8.37
CA SER A 24 28.73 16.08 -9.30
C SER A 24 29.35 14.70 -9.05
N ALA A 25 30.33 14.60 -8.15
CA ALA A 25 30.96 13.33 -7.81
C ALA A 25 30.00 12.46 -7.00
N MET A 26 29.54 11.36 -7.61
CA MET A 26 28.68 10.38 -6.96
C MET A 26 29.51 9.20 -6.46
N PRO A 27 29.18 8.64 -5.27
CA PRO A 27 29.85 7.43 -4.80
C PRO A 27 29.62 6.27 -5.75
N GLN A 28 30.69 5.60 -6.16
CA GLN A 28 30.63 4.36 -6.94
C GLN A 28 30.11 3.22 -6.05
N GLN A 29 28.85 3.17 -5.79
CA GLN A 29 28.25 2.03 -5.10
C GLN A 29 27.10 1.45 -5.90
N GLN A 30 27.07 0.12 -5.93
CA GLN A 30 26.00 -0.68 -6.49
C GLN A 30 24.65 -0.21 -5.96
N GLU A 31 23.65 -0.12 -6.81
CA GLU A 31 22.28 0.22 -6.42
C GLU A 31 21.71 -0.89 -5.53
N SER A 32 21.92 -0.77 -4.23
CA SER A 32 21.35 -1.67 -3.23
C SER A 32 20.23 -0.97 -2.46
N TYR A 33 19.22 -1.71 -2.08
CA TYR A 33 18.09 -1.24 -1.28
C TYR A 33 17.91 -2.19 -0.06
N PRO A 34 17.61 -1.69 1.13
CA PRO A 34 17.49 -0.28 1.55
C PRO A 34 18.85 0.48 1.58
N ARG A 35 18.79 1.78 1.33
CA ARG A 35 19.98 2.64 1.23
C ARG A 35 19.77 3.96 1.97
N LEU A 36 20.76 4.39 2.71
CA LEU A 36 20.90 5.74 3.22
C LEU A 36 21.90 6.50 2.35
N SER A 37 21.53 7.69 1.88
CA SER A 37 22.45 8.61 1.21
C SER A 37 22.39 9.95 1.90
N TRP A 38 23.55 10.56 2.10
CA TRP A 38 23.64 11.88 2.70
C TRP A 38 24.68 12.74 1.99
N ALA A 39 24.47 14.02 2.02
CA ALA A 39 25.32 15.00 1.39
C ALA A 39 25.69 16.10 2.38
N VAL A 40 26.95 16.53 2.33
CA VAL A 40 27.49 17.74 2.95
C VAL A 40 28.13 18.56 1.84
N PRO A 41 28.40 19.87 2.03
CA PRO A 41 29.08 20.68 1.02
C PRO A 41 30.33 19.98 0.51
N GLY A 42 30.41 19.75 -0.80
CA GLY A 42 31.54 19.13 -1.48
C GLY A 42 31.64 17.60 -1.39
N SER A 43 30.73 16.91 -0.68
CA SER A 43 30.81 15.45 -0.52
C SER A 43 29.43 14.79 -0.50
N ILE A 44 29.35 13.61 -1.15
CA ILE A 44 28.19 12.73 -1.12
C ILE A 44 28.64 11.35 -0.63
N GLN A 45 27.91 10.79 0.32
CA GLN A 45 28.18 9.48 0.88
C GLN A 45 26.90 8.60 0.83
N ALA A 46 27.09 7.30 0.86
CA ALA A 46 25.98 6.35 0.89
C ALA A 46 26.36 5.08 1.65
N SER A 47 25.38 4.47 2.29
CA SER A 47 25.47 3.17 2.94
C SER A 47 24.25 2.34 2.63
N SER A 48 24.43 1.05 2.44
CA SER A 48 23.35 0.09 2.23
C SER A 48 23.20 -0.81 3.44
N PHE A 49 21.97 -1.31 3.63
CA PHE A 49 21.64 -2.19 4.72
C PHE A 49 21.04 -3.50 4.18
N ALA A 50 21.15 -4.57 4.94
CA ALA A 50 20.41 -5.78 4.63
C ALA A 50 18.91 -5.53 4.83
N PRO A 51 18.03 -5.94 3.88
CA PRO A 51 16.60 -5.85 4.08
C PRO A 51 16.19 -6.76 5.25
N THR A 52 15.41 -6.21 6.17
CA THR A 52 14.92 -6.96 7.35
C THR A 52 13.85 -7.99 6.98
N ARG A 53 13.19 -7.78 5.85
CA ARG A 53 12.13 -8.67 5.36
C ARG A 53 12.19 -8.76 3.83
N ARG A 54 12.04 -9.97 3.31
CA ARG A 54 11.80 -10.21 1.88
C ARG A 54 10.45 -10.90 1.75
N GLN A 55 9.60 -10.37 0.89
CA GLN A 55 8.28 -10.89 0.63
C GLN A 55 8.16 -11.23 -0.86
N ARG A 56 7.58 -12.37 -1.16
CA ARG A 56 7.24 -12.77 -2.53
C ARG A 56 5.74 -12.63 -2.67
N VAL A 57 5.30 -11.88 -3.65
CA VAL A 57 3.88 -11.71 -3.96
C VAL A 57 3.56 -12.38 -5.28
N VAL A 58 2.46 -13.11 -5.34
CA VAL A 58 1.98 -13.74 -6.55
C VAL A 58 0.89 -12.85 -7.16
N LEU A 59 1.05 -12.49 -8.43
CA LEU A 59 0.10 -11.66 -9.16
C LEU A 59 -0.80 -12.53 -10.04
N HIS A 60 -2.11 -12.31 -9.94
CA HIS A 60 -3.11 -12.92 -10.79
C HIS A 60 -3.93 -11.86 -11.52
N SER A 61 -4.20 -12.08 -12.80
CA SER A 61 -5.17 -11.28 -13.54
C SER A 61 -6.58 -11.79 -13.27
N ILE A 62 -7.49 -10.87 -12.96
CA ILE A 62 -8.90 -11.16 -12.75
C ILE A 62 -9.76 -10.27 -13.65
N SER A 63 -11.06 -10.54 -13.75
CA SER A 63 -11.99 -9.69 -14.48
C SER A 63 -11.99 -8.27 -13.94
N SER A 64 -12.09 -7.29 -14.82
CA SER A 64 -12.21 -5.87 -14.47
C SER A 64 -13.64 -5.44 -14.15
N GLU A 65 -14.63 -6.30 -14.33
CA GLU A 65 -16.05 -6.01 -14.06
C GLU A 65 -16.32 -5.82 -12.56
N ALA A 66 -17.05 -4.77 -12.21
CA ALA A 66 -17.31 -4.42 -10.80
C ALA A 66 -18.00 -5.56 -10.04
N ALA A 67 -19.01 -6.18 -10.66
CA ALA A 67 -19.77 -7.30 -10.10
C ALA A 67 -18.85 -8.52 -9.84
N ALA A 68 -17.97 -8.86 -10.79
CA ALA A 68 -17.06 -9.99 -10.65
C ALA A 68 -16.04 -9.76 -9.51
N ILE A 69 -15.50 -8.54 -9.41
CA ILE A 69 -14.59 -8.16 -8.32
C ILE A 69 -15.32 -8.21 -6.97
N ALA A 70 -16.54 -7.65 -6.90
CA ALA A 70 -17.34 -7.64 -5.68
C ALA A 70 -17.72 -9.07 -5.24
N GLN A 71 -18.08 -9.94 -6.17
CA GLN A 71 -18.38 -11.34 -5.91
C GLN A 71 -17.16 -12.07 -5.33
N GLN A 72 -15.98 -11.91 -5.94
CA GLN A 72 -14.75 -12.52 -5.48
C GLN A 72 -14.33 -12.00 -4.09
N ALA A 73 -14.35 -10.67 -3.89
CA ALA A 73 -14.03 -10.04 -2.62
C ALA A 73 -15.00 -10.48 -1.51
N SER A 74 -16.30 -10.58 -1.83
CA SER A 74 -17.33 -11.05 -0.89
C SER A 74 -17.13 -12.52 -0.53
N ALA A 75 -16.78 -13.38 -1.49
CA ALA A 75 -16.50 -14.79 -1.22
C ALA A 75 -15.33 -14.94 -0.24
N TRP A 76 -14.23 -14.22 -0.46
CA TRP A 76 -13.09 -14.20 0.45
C TRP A 76 -13.45 -13.63 1.83
N ALA A 77 -14.20 -12.54 1.87
CA ALA A 77 -14.63 -11.96 3.15
C ALA A 77 -15.52 -12.92 3.96
N ARG A 78 -16.42 -13.68 3.33
CA ARG A 78 -17.21 -14.72 4.01
C ARG A 78 -16.32 -15.85 4.56
N ALA A 79 -15.19 -16.13 3.92
CA ALA A 79 -14.17 -17.06 4.41
C ALA A 79 -13.24 -16.49 5.49
N GLY A 80 -13.52 -15.27 5.98
CA GLY A 80 -12.74 -14.62 7.04
C GLY A 80 -11.56 -13.78 6.56
N VAL A 81 -11.38 -13.63 5.24
CA VAL A 81 -10.25 -12.89 4.63
C VAL A 81 -10.48 -11.38 4.68
N ARG A 82 -9.45 -10.62 5.03
CA ARG A 82 -9.45 -9.16 4.92
C ARG A 82 -8.98 -8.77 3.54
N VAL A 83 -9.87 -8.18 2.76
CA VAL A 83 -9.65 -7.84 1.35
C VAL A 83 -9.48 -6.33 1.21
N LEU A 84 -8.39 -5.89 0.60
CA LEU A 84 -8.19 -4.53 0.17
C LEU A 84 -8.47 -4.43 -1.33
N VAL A 85 -9.40 -3.56 -1.73
CA VAL A 85 -9.68 -3.24 -3.14
C VAL A 85 -9.27 -1.80 -3.38
N VAL A 86 -8.27 -1.57 -4.24
CA VAL A 86 -7.80 -0.22 -4.60
C VAL A 86 -8.08 0.05 -6.06
N VAL A 87 -8.93 1.03 -6.34
CA VAL A 87 -9.28 1.44 -7.69
C VAL A 87 -8.89 2.89 -7.97
N ASN A 88 -8.68 3.21 -9.24
CA ASN A 88 -8.13 4.52 -9.61
C ASN A 88 -9.18 5.65 -9.65
N LYS A 89 -10.48 5.31 -9.68
CA LYS A 89 -11.58 6.30 -9.81
C LYS A 89 -12.59 6.15 -8.67
N VAL A 90 -13.02 7.28 -8.10
CA VAL A 90 -14.03 7.30 -7.04
C VAL A 90 -15.36 6.68 -7.49
N ALA A 91 -15.83 7.01 -8.70
CA ALA A 91 -17.08 6.42 -9.23
C ALA A 91 -17.00 4.89 -9.32
N ARG A 92 -15.82 4.34 -9.68
CA ARG A 92 -15.60 2.89 -9.70
C ARG A 92 -15.59 2.29 -8.29
N ALA A 93 -14.99 3.00 -7.32
CA ALA A 93 -15.02 2.56 -5.92
C ALA A 93 -16.46 2.51 -5.38
N GLN A 94 -17.27 3.53 -5.71
CA GLN A 94 -18.68 3.60 -5.31
C GLN A 94 -19.51 2.48 -5.96
N ALA A 95 -19.33 2.23 -7.27
CA ALA A 95 -20.01 1.16 -7.98
C ALA A 95 -19.65 -0.22 -7.37
N LEU A 96 -18.36 -0.49 -7.18
CA LEU A 96 -17.88 -1.72 -6.53
C LEU A 96 -18.46 -1.90 -5.13
N TYR A 97 -18.46 -0.84 -4.34
CA TYR A 97 -19.01 -0.87 -2.98
C TYR A 97 -20.51 -1.17 -2.97
N GLY A 98 -21.25 -0.65 -3.96
CA GLY A 98 -22.68 -0.92 -4.12
C GLY A 98 -23.01 -2.38 -4.47
N GLU A 99 -22.06 -3.11 -5.09
CA GLU A 99 -22.21 -4.53 -5.42
C GLU A 99 -21.86 -5.47 -4.24
N LEU A 100 -21.29 -4.94 -3.14
CA LEU A 100 -20.93 -5.74 -1.98
C LEU A 100 -22.16 -6.00 -1.11
N GLU A 101 -22.68 -7.22 -1.13
CA GLU A 101 -23.85 -7.61 -0.34
C GLU A 101 -23.51 -8.65 0.73
N GLY A 102 -24.09 -8.51 1.91
CA GLY A 102 -24.01 -9.51 2.98
C GLY A 102 -22.62 -9.72 3.58
N VAL A 103 -21.70 -8.75 3.42
CA VAL A 103 -20.37 -8.78 4.02
C VAL A 103 -20.03 -7.46 4.70
N SER A 104 -19.21 -7.52 5.74
CA SER A 104 -18.66 -6.31 6.35
C SER A 104 -17.79 -5.57 5.35
N SER A 105 -18.11 -4.31 5.08
CA SER A 105 -17.39 -3.51 4.10
C SER A 105 -17.25 -2.04 4.53
N THR A 106 -16.25 -1.38 3.97
CA THR A 106 -16.01 0.05 4.18
C THR A 106 -15.60 0.68 2.85
N LEU A 107 -16.15 1.86 2.55
CA LEU A 107 -15.74 2.68 1.41
C LEU A 107 -14.86 3.83 1.90
N PHE A 108 -13.70 4.05 1.24
CA PHE A 108 -12.77 5.11 1.63
C PHE A 108 -12.17 5.82 0.40
N HIS A 109 -12.51 7.09 0.21
CA HIS A 109 -12.01 7.91 -0.90
C HIS A 109 -11.91 9.39 -0.53
N ALA A 110 -11.20 10.18 -1.35
CA ALA A 110 -10.90 11.58 -1.08
C ALA A 110 -12.10 12.53 -1.17
N ARG A 111 -13.24 12.12 -1.77
CA ARG A 111 -14.43 12.97 -1.90
C ARG A 111 -15.29 13.04 -0.65
N PHE A 112 -15.01 12.26 0.39
CA PHE A 112 -15.68 12.46 1.67
C PHE A 112 -15.30 13.81 2.28
N PRO A 113 -16.25 14.54 2.91
CA PRO A 113 -15.93 15.71 3.71
C PRO A 113 -14.86 15.40 4.76
N MET A 114 -14.01 16.36 5.09
CA MET A 114 -12.86 16.16 5.96
C MET A 114 -13.21 15.43 7.26
N LYS A 115 -14.28 15.84 7.93
CA LYS A 115 -14.72 15.20 9.18
C LYS A 115 -15.02 13.72 9.00
N GLN A 116 -15.84 13.38 7.99
CA GLN A 116 -16.18 11.99 7.69
C GLN A 116 -14.96 11.17 7.26
N ARG A 117 -14.05 11.78 6.51
CA ARG A 117 -12.80 11.13 6.10
C ARG A 117 -11.96 10.74 7.30
N LEU A 118 -11.81 11.62 8.29
CA LEU A 118 -11.08 11.33 9.53
C LEU A 118 -11.78 10.22 10.34
N GLU A 119 -13.10 10.23 10.42
CA GLU A 119 -13.88 9.17 11.09
C GLU A 119 -13.70 7.81 10.41
N ILE A 120 -13.73 7.78 9.06
CA ILE A 120 -13.47 6.56 8.28
C ILE A 120 -12.03 6.08 8.49
N GLU A 121 -11.05 6.99 8.44
CA GLU A 121 -9.63 6.69 8.67
C GLU A 121 -9.42 6.06 10.05
N GLN A 122 -9.99 6.66 11.10
CA GLN A 122 -9.90 6.10 12.46
C GLN A 122 -10.55 4.72 12.55
N ARG A 123 -11.70 4.52 11.89
CA ARG A 123 -12.37 3.21 11.80
C ARG A 123 -11.47 2.19 11.09
N VAL A 124 -10.90 2.54 9.95
CA VAL A 124 -10.00 1.69 9.17
C VAL A 124 -8.76 1.30 10.00
N LEU A 125 -8.14 2.26 10.69
CA LEU A 125 -7.02 1.99 11.60
C LEU A 125 -7.43 1.12 12.78
N GLY A 126 -8.62 1.34 13.36
CA GLY A 126 -9.15 0.51 14.44
C GLY A 126 -9.46 -0.94 14.03
N LEU A 127 -9.75 -1.17 12.74
CA LEU A 127 -10.01 -2.49 12.20
C LEU A 127 -8.74 -3.20 11.70
N PHE A 128 -7.87 -2.49 10.99
CA PHE A 128 -6.78 -3.07 10.21
C PHE A 128 -5.38 -2.60 10.62
N GLY A 129 -5.26 -1.70 11.59
CA GLY A 129 -3.98 -1.25 12.12
C GLY A 129 -3.25 -2.34 12.92
N PRO A 130 -2.05 -2.04 13.48
CA PRO A 130 -1.23 -3.00 14.23
C PRO A 130 -1.98 -3.65 15.42
N GLN A 131 -2.90 -2.91 16.02
CA GLN A 131 -3.77 -3.39 17.11
C GLN A 131 -5.21 -3.62 16.62
N GLY A 132 -5.37 -3.80 15.31
CA GLY A 132 -6.67 -3.89 14.66
C GLY A 132 -7.51 -5.06 15.16
N ARG A 133 -8.79 -4.78 15.46
CA ARG A 133 -9.73 -5.72 16.09
C ARG A 133 -10.79 -6.23 15.12
N ALA A 134 -10.53 -6.22 13.80
CA ALA A 134 -11.48 -6.81 12.87
C ALA A 134 -11.71 -8.30 13.21
N LYS A 135 -12.94 -8.64 13.52
CA LYS A 135 -13.37 -10.03 13.73
C LYS A 135 -13.90 -10.56 12.41
N GLY A 136 -13.22 -11.55 11.84
CA GLY A 136 -13.60 -12.14 10.56
C GLY A 136 -13.18 -11.31 9.34
N GLY A 137 -13.75 -11.68 8.18
CA GLY A 137 -13.43 -11.04 6.93
C GLY A 137 -14.08 -9.67 6.76
N HIS A 138 -13.44 -8.83 5.96
CA HIS A 138 -13.91 -7.47 5.68
C HIS A 138 -13.36 -6.99 4.34
N VAL A 139 -14.15 -6.23 3.59
CA VAL A 139 -13.72 -5.62 2.34
C VAL A 139 -13.53 -4.11 2.55
N LEU A 140 -12.32 -3.61 2.37
CA LEU A 140 -12.07 -2.18 2.25
C LEU A 140 -11.98 -1.82 0.77
N VAL A 141 -12.94 -1.05 0.26
CA VAL A 141 -12.87 -0.46 -1.09
C VAL A 141 -12.33 0.95 -0.96
N ALA A 142 -11.20 1.22 -1.60
CA ALA A 142 -10.54 2.51 -1.50
C ALA A 142 -10.02 3.01 -2.85
N THR A 143 -9.70 4.29 -2.89
CA THR A 143 -8.87 4.88 -3.94
C THR A 143 -7.45 5.12 -3.40
N GLN A 144 -6.67 5.98 -4.04
CA GLN A 144 -5.28 6.29 -3.65
C GLN A 144 -5.12 6.74 -2.18
N VAL A 145 -6.19 7.04 -1.47
CA VAL A 145 -6.13 7.38 -0.04
C VAL A 145 -5.57 6.23 0.82
N ALA A 146 -5.72 4.99 0.39
CA ALA A 146 -5.15 3.83 1.08
C ALA A 146 -3.62 3.69 0.89
N GLU A 147 -3.04 4.38 -0.09
CA GLU A 147 -1.59 4.41 -0.34
C GLU A 147 -0.86 5.32 0.64
N GLN A 148 -1.55 6.33 1.19
CA GLN A 148 -0.97 7.34 2.07
C GLN A 148 -0.90 6.84 3.51
N SER A 149 0.22 7.03 4.15
CA SER A 149 0.56 7.00 5.60
C SER A 149 -0.24 6.10 6.56
N LEU A 150 -1.17 5.28 6.08
CA LEU A 150 -1.95 4.39 6.93
C LEU A 150 -1.17 3.10 7.22
N ASP A 151 -1.00 2.79 8.49
CA ASP A 151 -0.42 1.52 8.92
C ASP A 151 -1.52 0.45 9.04
N ILE A 152 -1.91 -0.11 7.89
CA ILE A 152 -2.98 -1.09 7.74
C ILE A 152 -2.47 -2.38 7.12
N ASP A 153 -3.17 -3.49 7.41
CA ASP A 153 -2.78 -4.83 7.02
C ASP A 153 -3.96 -5.67 6.55
N PHE A 154 -3.80 -6.26 5.37
CA PHE A 154 -4.77 -7.12 4.70
C PHE A 154 -4.16 -8.46 4.31
N ASP A 155 -5.02 -9.42 3.96
CA ASP A 155 -4.60 -10.76 3.52
C ASP A 155 -4.42 -10.79 2.01
N VAL A 156 -5.25 -10.02 1.28
CA VAL A 156 -5.28 -10.00 -0.19
C VAL A 156 -5.53 -8.58 -0.69
N LEU A 157 -4.95 -8.28 -1.85
CA LEU A 157 -5.13 -7.03 -2.57
C LEU A 157 -5.74 -7.29 -3.95
N ILE A 158 -6.82 -6.60 -4.26
CA ILE A 158 -7.31 -6.40 -5.64
C ILE A 158 -6.99 -4.96 -6.04
N THR A 159 -6.39 -4.76 -7.20
CA THR A 159 -6.01 -3.40 -7.61
C THR A 159 -6.19 -3.15 -9.09
N ASP A 160 -6.65 -1.96 -9.44
CA ASP A 160 -6.54 -1.47 -10.81
C ASP A 160 -5.06 -1.35 -11.21
N PRO A 161 -4.71 -1.50 -12.49
CA PRO A 161 -3.37 -1.21 -12.98
C PRO A 161 -2.90 0.21 -12.59
N ALA A 162 -1.64 0.31 -12.18
CA ALA A 162 -1.01 1.56 -11.77
C ALA A 162 0.49 1.52 -12.10
N PRO A 163 1.19 2.66 -12.09
CA PRO A 163 2.64 2.69 -12.11
C PRO A 163 3.25 1.79 -11.03
N VAL A 164 4.40 1.20 -11.33
CA VAL A 164 5.02 0.16 -10.47
C VAL A 164 5.26 0.61 -9.03
N ASP A 165 5.62 1.87 -8.85
CA ASP A 165 5.82 2.49 -7.54
C ASP A 165 4.53 2.51 -6.70
N LEU A 166 3.39 2.79 -7.31
CA LEU A 166 2.08 2.74 -6.64
C LEU A 166 1.65 1.29 -6.36
N VAL A 167 1.91 0.36 -7.29
CA VAL A 167 1.63 -1.07 -7.06
C VAL A 167 2.42 -1.56 -5.85
N LEU A 168 3.70 -1.22 -5.73
CA LEU A 168 4.52 -1.57 -4.57
C LEU A 168 4.04 -0.93 -3.26
N GLN A 169 3.52 0.31 -3.31
CA GLN A 169 2.93 0.95 -2.13
C GLN A 169 1.63 0.25 -1.69
N ARG A 170 0.81 -0.20 -2.64
CA ARG A 170 -0.42 -0.98 -2.38
C ARG A 170 -0.07 -2.36 -1.85
N GLU A 171 0.89 -3.03 -2.46
CA GLU A 171 1.40 -4.34 -2.01
C GLU A 171 1.94 -4.27 -0.58
N GLY A 172 2.64 -3.20 -0.21
CA GLY A 172 3.08 -2.97 1.16
C GLY A 172 1.96 -2.87 2.21
N ARG A 173 0.69 -3.03 1.83
CA ARG A 173 -0.47 -3.10 2.73
C ARG A 173 -0.98 -4.52 2.96
N ILE A 174 -0.41 -5.52 2.29
CA ILE A 174 -0.72 -6.93 2.53
C ILE A 174 0.39 -7.59 3.32
N HIS A 175 0.01 -8.49 4.22
CA HIS A 175 0.94 -9.22 5.09
C HIS A 175 1.96 -8.32 5.81
N ARG A 176 1.52 -7.11 6.16
CA ARG A 176 2.38 -6.10 6.76
C ARG A 176 2.67 -6.37 8.23
N HIS A 177 1.65 -6.80 8.98
CA HIS A 177 1.77 -7.12 10.39
C HIS A 177 1.86 -8.63 10.60
N ASP A 178 2.62 -9.03 11.62
CA ASP A 178 2.70 -10.42 12.05
C ASP A 178 1.42 -10.78 12.82
N ARG A 179 0.57 -11.59 12.17
CA ARG A 179 -0.69 -12.08 12.74
C ARG A 179 -1.13 -13.37 12.06
N SER A 180 -2.00 -14.11 12.74
CA SER A 180 -2.68 -15.26 12.17
C SER A 180 -3.50 -14.88 10.93
N ARG A 181 -3.44 -15.70 9.88
CA ARG A 181 -4.13 -15.53 8.61
C ARG A 181 -5.13 -16.66 8.37
N PRO A 182 -6.21 -16.44 7.61
CA PRO A 182 -7.09 -17.52 7.17
C PRO A 182 -6.33 -18.56 6.36
N SER A 183 -6.81 -19.81 6.42
CA SER A 183 -6.23 -20.91 5.63
C SER A 183 -6.22 -20.61 4.14
N GLY A 184 -5.10 -20.84 3.47
CA GLY A 184 -4.86 -20.51 2.06
C GLY A 184 -4.41 -19.08 1.80
N PHE A 185 -4.26 -18.25 2.85
CA PHE A 185 -3.78 -16.86 2.77
C PHE A 185 -2.61 -16.59 3.71
N GLU A 186 -1.88 -17.62 4.11
CA GLU A 186 -0.73 -17.53 5.00
C GLU A 186 0.49 -16.89 4.32
N GLN A 187 0.51 -16.92 2.98
CA GLN A 187 1.54 -16.29 2.15
C GLN A 187 0.88 -15.26 1.22
N PRO A 188 1.53 -14.12 0.98
CA PRO A 188 1.02 -13.08 0.09
C PRO A 188 1.08 -13.48 -1.37
#